data_00e1db70a90919e143763f6b9c5556f5
#
_entry.id   00e1db70a90919e143763f6b9c5556f5
#
_cell.length_a   1.000
_cell.length_b   1.000
_cell.length_c   1.000
_cell.angle_alpha   90.00
_cell.angle_beta   90.00
_cell.angle_gamma   90.00
#
_symmetry.space_group_name_H-M   'P 1'
#
loop_
_entity.id
_entity.type
_entity.pdbx_description
1 polymer ?
#
loop_
_entity_poly.entity_id
_entity_poly.type
_entity_poly.pdbx_seq_one_letter_code
_entity_poly.pdbx_strand_id
1 'polypeptide(L)'
;MTTRRKKPGRPQSSEKAEDLPPQRASLPGSPEMFGHRFERPELLTWALTHRSLAYETNSEELQHPSADNEQLEFVGDAVLGLVVAESLLRRFPESREGELTRLRASLVSRRHLGAVAARMNLGMLLRLGRGEEQSGGRQKPALLANALEAVIAALYLDGGLKVARKFIEARIIEPMLPELHQALLSGHTFSGAIGDHKSALQEHLQATGAGQPEYVLTAQSGPDHQKRFRVQVRISDGNGGTRALAESEGTTKKQAQQEAARMAFDRLLHERSEALERRT
;
A
#
# COMPACT_ATOMS: atom_id res chain seq x y z
N MET A 1 -52.82 -20.58 -73.27
CA MET A 1 -51.56 -21.21 -72.76
C MET A 1 -50.90 -20.26 -71.84
N THR A 2 -51.05 -20.50 -70.57
CA THR A 2 -50.60 -19.53 -69.49
C THR A 2 -49.45 -20.16 -68.73
N THR A 3 -48.26 -19.62 -68.94
CA THR A 3 -47.06 -20.12 -68.31
C THR A 3 -46.89 -19.48 -66.93
N ARG A 4 -46.96 -20.28 -65.88
CA ARG A 4 -46.78 -19.94 -64.47
C ARG A 4 -45.31 -19.77 -64.20
N ARG A 5 -44.83 -18.55 -63.86
CA ARG A 5 -43.49 -18.27 -63.37
C ARG A 5 -43.36 -18.72 -61.91
N LYS A 6 -42.44 -19.64 -61.67
CA LYS A 6 -41.96 -20.00 -60.28
C LYS A 6 -41.15 -18.84 -59.67
N LYS A 7 -41.50 -18.47 -58.43
CA LYS A 7 -40.70 -17.57 -57.57
C LYS A 7 -39.47 -18.31 -57.07
N PRO A 8 -38.28 -17.65 -57.03
CA PRO A 8 -37.10 -18.23 -56.43
C PRO A 8 -37.22 -18.22 -54.88
N GLY A 9 -36.76 -19.32 -54.26
CA GLY A 9 -36.77 -19.54 -52.84
C GLY A 9 -35.82 -18.57 -52.11
N ARG A 10 -36.25 -18.22 -50.92
CA ARG A 10 -35.54 -17.39 -49.93
C ARG A 10 -34.29 -18.16 -49.47
N PRO A 11 -33.06 -17.54 -49.39
CA PRO A 11 -31.91 -18.21 -48.83
C PRO A 11 -32.12 -18.39 -47.34
N GLN A 12 -31.83 -19.58 -46.82
CA GLN A 12 -31.75 -19.91 -45.40
C GLN A 12 -30.63 -19.10 -44.76
N SER A 13 -30.98 -18.41 -43.70
CA SER A 13 -30.02 -17.77 -42.80
C SER A 13 -29.08 -18.81 -42.19
N SER A 14 -27.84 -18.81 -42.61
CA SER A 14 -26.77 -19.48 -41.89
C SER A 14 -26.64 -18.83 -40.52
N GLU A 15 -26.91 -19.57 -39.46
CA GLU A 15 -26.53 -19.27 -38.11
C GLU A 15 -25.03 -18.97 -38.09
N LYS A 16 -24.69 -17.71 -37.81
CA LYS A 16 -23.33 -17.35 -37.47
C LYS A 16 -23.01 -18.07 -36.17
N ALA A 17 -22.02 -18.98 -36.23
CA ALA A 17 -21.36 -19.48 -35.05
C ALA A 17 -20.89 -18.26 -34.24
N GLU A 18 -21.41 -18.11 -33.02
CA GLU A 18 -20.88 -17.15 -32.05
C GLU A 18 -19.41 -17.48 -31.85
N ASP A 19 -18.54 -16.54 -32.23
CA ASP A 19 -17.14 -16.56 -31.89
C ASP A 19 -17.03 -16.57 -30.36
N LEU A 20 -16.77 -17.72 -29.79
CA LEU A 20 -16.37 -17.87 -28.40
C LEU A 20 -15.10 -17.04 -28.20
N PRO A 21 -15.04 -16.17 -27.17
CA PRO A 21 -13.85 -15.40 -26.87
C PRO A 21 -12.64 -16.35 -26.66
N PRO A 22 -11.43 -15.92 -27.02
CA PRO A 22 -10.25 -16.77 -27.01
C PRO A 22 -10.04 -17.41 -25.65
N GLN A 23 -9.66 -18.68 -25.69
CA GLN A 23 -9.45 -19.56 -24.53
C GLN A 23 -8.73 -18.82 -23.39
N ARG A 24 -9.39 -18.78 -22.23
CA ARG A 24 -8.89 -18.22 -20.98
C ARG A 24 -7.56 -18.87 -20.65
N ALA A 25 -6.46 -18.12 -20.82
CA ALA A 25 -5.19 -18.50 -20.24
C ALA A 25 -5.40 -18.65 -18.72
N SER A 26 -5.11 -19.84 -18.18
CA SER A 26 -5.15 -20.08 -16.74
C SER A 26 -4.26 -19.06 -16.04
N LEU A 27 -4.86 -18.22 -15.20
CA LEU A 27 -4.11 -17.26 -14.41
C LEU A 27 -3.11 -18.02 -13.52
N PRO A 28 -1.84 -17.64 -13.51
CA PRO A 28 -0.88 -18.15 -12.55
C PRO A 28 -1.16 -17.53 -11.18
N GLY A 29 -1.97 -18.18 -10.38
CA GLY A 29 -2.30 -17.79 -9.03
C GLY A 29 -3.26 -18.83 -8.49
N SER A 30 -2.75 -19.72 -7.61
CA SER A 30 -3.64 -20.70 -7.02
C SER A 30 -4.70 -19.99 -6.17
N PRO A 31 -5.93 -20.51 -6.10
CA PRO A 31 -6.98 -20.04 -5.19
C PRO A 31 -6.48 -19.90 -3.75
N GLU A 32 -5.45 -20.65 -3.38
CA GLU A 32 -4.80 -20.66 -2.07
C GLU A 32 -4.11 -19.34 -1.72
N MET A 33 -3.55 -18.62 -2.70
CA MET A 33 -2.89 -17.33 -2.46
C MET A 33 -3.83 -16.29 -1.85
N PHE A 34 -5.07 -16.24 -2.34
CA PHE A 34 -6.08 -15.27 -1.89
C PHE A 34 -7.07 -15.87 -0.89
N GLY A 35 -7.03 -17.19 -0.62
CA GLY A 35 -7.96 -17.89 0.25
C GLY A 35 -9.39 -17.92 -0.27
N HIS A 36 -9.59 -17.68 -1.58
CA HIS A 36 -10.88 -17.63 -2.25
C HIS A 36 -10.76 -18.17 -3.69
N ARG A 37 -11.72 -18.99 -4.09
CA ARG A 37 -11.87 -19.44 -5.49
C ARG A 37 -12.86 -18.52 -6.20
N PHE A 38 -12.35 -17.76 -7.17
CA PHE A 38 -13.18 -16.84 -7.92
C PHE A 38 -14.23 -17.57 -8.79
N GLU A 39 -15.49 -17.18 -8.65
CA GLU A 39 -16.56 -17.55 -9.55
C GLU A 39 -16.46 -16.76 -10.87
N ARG A 40 -15.97 -15.50 -10.77
CA ARG A 40 -15.71 -14.58 -11.88
C ARG A 40 -14.21 -14.28 -11.99
N PRO A 41 -13.42 -15.19 -12.60
CA PRO A 41 -11.96 -15.03 -12.70
C PRO A 41 -11.51 -13.79 -13.49
N GLU A 42 -12.39 -13.21 -14.32
CA GLU A 42 -12.18 -11.94 -15.01
C GLU A 42 -11.96 -10.78 -14.03
N LEU A 43 -12.57 -10.78 -12.86
CA LEU A 43 -12.33 -9.76 -11.82
C LEU A 43 -10.88 -9.77 -11.33
N LEU A 44 -10.30 -10.96 -11.15
CA LEU A 44 -8.90 -11.06 -10.76
C LEU A 44 -7.97 -10.64 -11.91
N THR A 45 -8.30 -11.00 -13.15
CA THR A 45 -7.56 -10.55 -14.33
C THR A 45 -7.57 -9.03 -14.42
N TRP A 46 -8.71 -8.42 -14.22
CA TRP A 46 -8.89 -6.98 -14.21
C TRP A 46 -8.05 -6.33 -13.09
N ALA A 47 -8.15 -6.82 -11.85
CA ALA A 47 -7.37 -6.33 -10.70
C ALA A 47 -5.86 -6.38 -10.92
N LEU A 48 -5.36 -7.34 -11.68
CA LEU A 48 -3.94 -7.54 -11.95
C LEU A 48 -3.45 -6.83 -13.23
N THR A 49 -4.32 -6.15 -13.97
CA THR A 49 -3.97 -5.46 -15.23
C THR A 49 -3.65 -4.00 -14.97
N HIS A 50 -2.38 -3.65 -15.14
CA HIS A 50 -1.92 -2.26 -14.98
C HIS A 50 -2.18 -1.44 -16.25
N ARG A 51 -2.45 -0.14 -16.09
CA ARG A 51 -2.72 0.80 -17.18
C ARG A 51 -1.66 0.82 -18.30
N SER A 52 -0.41 0.50 -18.00
CA SER A 52 0.65 0.45 -19.02
C SER A 52 0.35 -0.58 -20.12
N LEU A 53 -0.26 -1.71 -19.76
CA LEU A 53 -0.67 -2.72 -20.74
C LEU A 53 -1.84 -2.20 -21.59
N ALA A 54 -2.80 -1.52 -20.97
CA ALA A 54 -3.93 -0.92 -21.67
C ALA A 54 -3.47 0.06 -22.75
N TYR A 55 -2.49 0.91 -22.44
CA TYR A 55 -1.95 1.87 -23.42
C TYR A 55 -1.17 1.24 -24.58
N GLU A 56 -0.49 0.10 -24.35
CA GLU A 56 0.28 -0.55 -25.42
C GLU A 56 -0.59 -1.34 -26.41
N THR A 57 -1.77 -1.77 -26.01
CA THR A 57 -2.58 -2.69 -26.80
C THR A 57 -3.42 -1.97 -27.87
N ASN A 58 -3.53 -0.65 -27.84
CA ASN A 58 -4.14 0.23 -28.87
C ASN A 58 -5.51 -0.23 -29.44
N SER A 59 -6.25 -1.08 -28.71
CA SER A 59 -7.58 -1.54 -29.10
C SER A 59 -8.66 -0.63 -28.52
N GLU A 60 -9.74 -0.39 -29.26
CA GLU A 60 -10.90 0.37 -28.79
C GLU A 60 -11.49 -0.21 -27.48
N GLU A 61 -11.34 -1.52 -27.26
CA GLU A 61 -11.74 -2.21 -26.04
C GLU A 61 -10.99 -1.71 -24.79
N LEU A 62 -9.78 -1.15 -24.94
CA LEU A 62 -8.93 -0.68 -23.85
C LEU A 62 -9.10 0.82 -23.55
N GLN A 63 -9.94 1.52 -24.31
CA GLN A 63 -10.43 2.85 -23.93
C GLN A 63 -11.62 2.78 -22.97
N HIS A 64 -12.09 1.56 -22.64
CA HIS A 64 -13.12 1.37 -21.64
C HIS A 64 -12.53 1.55 -20.21
N PRO A 65 -13.24 2.20 -19.28
CA PRO A 65 -12.79 2.40 -17.91
C PRO A 65 -12.39 1.13 -17.14
N SER A 66 -12.85 -0.05 -17.60
CA SER A 66 -12.48 -1.35 -17.02
C SER A 66 -11.25 -2.01 -17.69
N ALA A 67 -10.49 -1.27 -18.50
CA ALA A 67 -9.32 -1.81 -19.17
C ALA A 67 -8.12 -2.01 -18.24
N ASP A 68 -8.07 -1.31 -17.11
CA ASP A 68 -7.04 -1.38 -16.10
C ASP A 68 -7.63 -1.43 -14.68
N ASN A 69 -6.77 -1.55 -13.68
CA ASN A 69 -7.18 -1.78 -12.30
C ASN A 69 -7.53 -0.52 -11.50
N GLU A 70 -7.50 0.68 -12.08
CA GLU A 70 -7.70 1.94 -11.32
C GLU A 70 -9.10 2.01 -10.66
N GLN A 71 -10.16 1.56 -11.35
CA GLN A 71 -11.49 1.53 -10.74
C GLN A 71 -11.61 0.51 -9.60
N LEU A 72 -10.95 -0.64 -9.72
CA LEU A 72 -10.92 -1.63 -8.66
C LEU A 72 -10.04 -1.15 -7.48
N GLU A 73 -8.93 -0.47 -7.73
CA GLU A 73 -8.13 0.21 -6.70
C GLU A 73 -9.02 1.14 -5.86
N PHE A 74 -9.80 2.01 -6.51
CA PHE A 74 -10.72 2.93 -5.84
C PHE A 74 -11.73 2.22 -4.92
N VAL A 75 -12.35 1.14 -5.39
CA VAL A 75 -13.29 0.33 -4.58
C VAL A 75 -12.56 -0.41 -3.47
N GLY A 76 -11.38 -0.94 -3.76
CA GLY A 76 -10.56 -1.71 -2.82
C GLY A 76 -10.06 -0.87 -1.65
N ASP A 77 -9.62 0.36 -1.90
CA ASP A 77 -9.26 1.32 -0.84
C ASP A 77 -10.43 1.55 0.13
N ALA A 78 -11.63 1.78 -0.39
CA ALA A 78 -12.83 1.98 0.44
C ALA A 78 -13.16 0.74 1.28
N VAL A 79 -13.10 -0.47 0.70
CA VAL A 79 -13.34 -1.74 1.42
C VAL A 79 -12.28 -1.99 2.47
N LEU A 80 -11.01 -1.76 2.13
CA LEU A 80 -9.88 -1.87 3.04
C LEU A 80 -10.04 -0.90 4.23
N GLY A 81 -10.33 0.37 3.95
CA GLY A 81 -10.53 1.41 4.95
C GLY A 81 -11.63 1.08 5.94
N LEU A 82 -12.77 0.56 5.45
CA LEU A 82 -13.90 0.10 6.27
C LEU A 82 -13.49 -1.06 7.19
N VAL A 83 -12.91 -2.11 6.62
CA VAL A 83 -12.55 -3.33 7.37
C VAL A 83 -11.50 -3.03 8.43
N VAL A 84 -10.48 -2.23 8.07
CA VAL A 84 -9.42 -1.83 9.02
C VAL A 84 -10.01 -0.99 10.15
N ALA A 85 -10.86 0.00 9.86
CA ALA A 85 -11.47 0.86 10.88
C ALA A 85 -12.31 0.02 11.87
N GLU A 86 -13.16 -0.86 11.36
CA GLU A 86 -13.98 -1.74 12.21
C GLU A 86 -13.13 -2.72 13.02
N SER A 87 -12.09 -3.30 12.44
CA SER A 87 -11.18 -4.20 13.13
C SER A 87 -10.43 -3.51 14.27
N LEU A 88 -9.92 -2.29 14.03
CA LEU A 88 -9.24 -1.49 15.05
C LEU A 88 -10.18 -1.10 16.19
N LEU A 89 -11.39 -0.62 15.91
CA LEU A 89 -12.38 -0.29 16.93
C LEU A 89 -12.70 -1.49 17.81
N ARG A 90 -12.86 -2.68 17.24
CA ARG A 90 -13.16 -3.91 17.97
C ARG A 90 -12.00 -4.41 18.82
N ARG A 91 -10.76 -4.24 18.36
CA ARG A 91 -9.54 -4.73 19.02
C ARG A 91 -9.01 -3.75 20.08
N PHE A 92 -9.28 -2.46 19.91
CA PHE A 92 -8.78 -1.38 20.75
C PHE A 92 -9.92 -0.44 21.19
N PRO A 93 -10.95 -0.96 21.91
CA PRO A 93 -12.15 -0.21 22.26
C PRO A 93 -11.87 0.99 23.18
N GLU A 94 -10.77 0.94 23.95
CA GLU A 94 -10.38 2.01 24.87
C GLU A 94 -9.52 3.11 24.21
N SER A 95 -9.13 2.89 22.96
CA SER A 95 -8.31 3.87 22.21
C SER A 95 -9.14 5.06 21.76
N ARG A 96 -8.51 6.25 21.81
CA ARG A 96 -9.13 7.49 21.31
C ARG A 96 -9.16 7.50 19.78
N GLU A 97 -10.08 8.28 19.20
CA GLU A 97 -10.22 8.44 17.75
C GLU A 97 -8.89 8.75 17.04
N GLY A 98 -8.10 9.71 17.58
CA GLY A 98 -6.81 10.07 17.00
C GLY A 98 -5.79 8.93 16.98
N GLU A 99 -5.82 8.01 17.96
CA GLU A 99 -4.97 6.81 17.99
C GLU A 99 -5.43 5.80 16.92
N LEU A 100 -6.73 5.53 16.84
CA LEU A 100 -7.31 4.65 15.82
C LEU A 100 -7.05 5.19 14.41
N THR A 101 -7.15 6.49 14.19
CA THR A 101 -6.85 7.13 12.90
C THR A 101 -5.38 6.95 12.51
N ARG A 102 -4.44 7.09 13.45
CA ARG A 102 -3.01 6.85 13.20
C ARG A 102 -2.73 5.37 12.87
N LEU A 103 -3.30 4.44 13.66
CA LEU A 103 -3.14 3.02 13.40
C LEU A 103 -3.71 2.63 12.03
N ARG A 104 -4.89 3.16 11.68
CA ARG A 104 -5.50 2.96 10.35
C ARG A 104 -4.58 3.47 9.25
N ALA A 105 -4.12 4.72 9.33
CA ALA A 105 -3.24 5.31 8.33
C ALA A 105 -1.96 4.47 8.10
N SER A 106 -1.46 3.82 9.14
CA SER A 106 -0.32 2.93 9.04
C SER A 106 -0.63 1.68 8.22
N LEU A 107 -1.73 1.01 8.53
CA LEU A 107 -2.14 -0.25 7.89
C LEU A 107 -2.56 -0.07 6.43
N VAL A 108 -3.17 1.06 6.08
CA VAL A 108 -3.60 1.37 4.70
C VAL A 108 -2.53 2.14 3.90
N SER A 109 -1.35 2.38 4.49
CA SER A 109 -0.30 3.12 3.79
C SER A 109 0.23 2.36 2.57
N ARG A 110 0.50 3.09 1.48
CA ARG A 110 1.10 2.54 0.25
C ARG A 110 2.38 1.74 0.53
N ARG A 111 3.18 2.18 1.52
CA ARG A 111 4.39 1.47 1.94
C ARG A 111 4.07 0.10 2.54
N HIS A 112 3.10 0.04 3.46
CA HIS A 112 2.70 -1.21 4.10
C HIS A 112 2.06 -2.16 3.11
N LEU A 113 1.09 -1.68 2.33
CA LEU A 113 0.40 -2.49 1.30
C LEU A 113 1.38 -3.02 0.25
N GLY A 114 2.32 -2.20 -0.22
CA GLY A 114 3.37 -2.63 -1.14
C GLY A 114 4.25 -3.72 -0.55
N ALA A 115 4.60 -3.63 0.74
CA ALA A 115 5.36 -4.68 1.43
C ALA A 115 4.55 -5.97 1.61
N VAL A 116 3.24 -5.88 1.92
CA VAL A 116 2.34 -7.04 1.97
C VAL A 116 2.27 -7.72 0.59
N ALA A 117 2.03 -6.96 -0.47
CA ALA A 117 1.96 -7.46 -1.84
C ALA A 117 3.27 -8.12 -2.28
N ALA A 118 4.44 -7.54 -1.91
CA ALA A 118 5.74 -8.12 -2.19
C ALA A 118 5.94 -9.46 -1.48
N ARG A 119 5.58 -9.58 -0.19
CA ARG A 119 5.65 -10.86 0.55
C ARG A 119 4.74 -11.95 -0.06
N MET A 120 3.63 -11.54 -0.68
CA MET A 120 2.73 -12.43 -1.40
C MET A 120 3.20 -12.75 -2.82
N ASN A 121 4.33 -12.20 -3.29
CA ASN A 121 4.80 -12.31 -4.67
C ASN A 121 3.75 -11.81 -5.70
N LEU A 122 2.89 -10.86 -5.32
CA LEU A 122 1.83 -10.35 -6.18
C LEU A 122 2.38 -9.75 -7.50
N GLY A 123 3.60 -9.18 -7.45
CA GLY A 123 4.27 -8.64 -8.62
C GLY A 123 4.43 -9.62 -9.77
N MET A 124 4.58 -10.94 -9.48
CA MET A 124 4.70 -11.97 -10.51
C MET A 124 3.41 -12.18 -11.31
N LEU A 125 2.27 -11.80 -10.73
CA LEU A 125 0.95 -11.93 -11.34
C LEU A 125 0.54 -10.68 -12.12
N LEU A 126 1.25 -9.55 -11.95
CA LEU A 126 0.92 -8.30 -12.63
C LEU A 126 1.04 -8.43 -14.15
N ARG A 127 0.06 -7.90 -14.84
CA ARG A 127 0.02 -7.74 -16.29
C ARG A 127 0.44 -6.32 -16.62
N LEU A 128 1.66 -6.19 -17.10
CA LEU A 128 2.33 -4.90 -17.37
C LEU A 128 2.57 -4.73 -18.86
N GLY A 129 2.59 -3.50 -19.34
CA GLY A 129 3.16 -3.16 -20.64
C GLY A 129 4.69 -3.33 -20.63
N ARG A 130 5.28 -3.46 -21.82
CA ARG A 130 6.73 -3.72 -21.99
C ARG A 130 7.61 -2.65 -21.34
N GLY A 131 7.22 -1.38 -21.47
CA GLY A 131 7.97 -0.26 -20.88
C GLY A 131 7.97 -0.33 -19.35
N GLU A 132 6.83 -0.62 -18.73
CA GLU A 132 6.72 -0.75 -17.27
C GLU A 132 7.44 -2.00 -16.77
N GLU A 133 7.35 -3.10 -17.49
CA GLU A 133 8.09 -4.34 -17.21
C GLU A 133 9.61 -4.10 -17.19
N GLN A 134 10.15 -3.46 -18.24
CA GLN A 134 11.58 -3.15 -18.36
C GLN A 134 12.08 -2.20 -17.27
N SER A 135 11.22 -1.31 -16.76
CA SER A 135 11.55 -0.38 -15.68
C SER A 135 11.44 -1.01 -14.27
N GLY A 136 11.26 -2.32 -14.18
CA GLY A 136 11.12 -3.04 -12.91
C GLY A 136 9.76 -2.87 -12.23
N GLY A 137 8.69 -2.62 -12.99
CA GLY A 137 7.34 -2.37 -12.51
C GLY A 137 6.85 -3.40 -11.48
N ARG A 138 7.20 -4.69 -11.66
CA ARG A 138 6.83 -5.79 -10.75
C ARG A 138 7.32 -5.61 -9.32
N GLN A 139 8.34 -4.78 -9.10
CA GLN A 139 8.94 -4.54 -7.78
C GLN A 139 8.62 -3.14 -7.23
N LYS A 140 7.95 -2.28 -8.01
CA LYS A 140 7.59 -0.92 -7.56
C LYS A 140 6.54 -0.97 -6.46
N PRO A 141 6.82 -0.46 -5.24
CA PRO A 141 5.88 -0.52 -4.13
C PRO A 141 4.52 0.13 -4.43
N ALA A 142 4.51 1.18 -5.25
CA ALA A 142 3.27 1.85 -5.63
C ALA A 142 2.36 0.95 -6.48
N LEU A 143 2.90 0.28 -7.50
CA LEU A 143 2.14 -0.63 -8.36
C LEU A 143 1.63 -1.84 -7.57
N LEU A 144 2.47 -2.36 -6.67
CA LEU A 144 2.13 -3.47 -5.80
C LEU A 144 0.98 -3.12 -4.84
N ALA A 145 1.01 -1.92 -4.24
CA ALA A 145 -0.05 -1.44 -3.36
C ALA A 145 -1.37 -1.29 -4.11
N ASN A 146 -1.37 -0.58 -5.24
CA ASN A 146 -2.56 -0.37 -6.05
C ASN A 146 -3.18 -1.70 -6.53
N ALA A 147 -2.33 -2.65 -6.95
CA ALA A 147 -2.81 -3.98 -7.34
C ALA A 147 -3.38 -4.78 -6.16
N LEU A 148 -2.84 -4.63 -4.94
CA LEU A 148 -3.39 -5.28 -3.75
C LEU A 148 -4.77 -4.73 -3.40
N GLU A 149 -4.96 -3.42 -3.48
CA GLU A 149 -6.27 -2.78 -3.31
C GLU A 149 -7.25 -3.26 -4.38
N ALA A 150 -6.84 -3.32 -5.65
CA ALA A 150 -7.67 -3.86 -6.72
C ALA A 150 -8.06 -5.34 -6.49
N VAL A 151 -7.15 -6.17 -5.97
CA VAL A 151 -7.44 -7.56 -5.59
C VAL A 151 -8.45 -7.62 -4.44
N ILE A 152 -8.37 -6.72 -3.46
CA ILE A 152 -9.36 -6.62 -2.37
C ILE A 152 -10.74 -6.31 -2.96
N ALA A 153 -10.83 -5.39 -3.94
CA ALA A 153 -12.09 -5.12 -4.64
C ALA A 153 -12.60 -6.35 -5.39
N ALA A 154 -11.73 -7.06 -6.10
CA ALA A 154 -12.10 -8.29 -6.82
C ALA A 154 -12.66 -9.36 -5.86
N LEU A 155 -12.03 -9.56 -4.70
CA LEU A 155 -12.52 -10.46 -3.64
C LEU A 155 -13.88 -10.01 -3.09
N TYR A 156 -14.05 -8.70 -2.90
CA TYR A 156 -15.31 -8.12 -2.43
C TYR A 156 -16.44 -8.30 -3.44
N LEU A 157 -16.17 -7.98 -4.70
CA LEU A 157 -17.18 -8.07 -5.75
C LEU A 157 -17.58 -9.53 -6.04
N ASP A 158 -16.65 -10.48 -5.94
CA ASP A 158 -16.89 -11.89 -6.21
C ASP A 158 -17.50 -12.63 -5.03
N GLY A 159 -16.93 -12.47 -3.82
CA GLY A 159 -17.29 -13.23 -2.63
C GLY A 159 -17.90 -12.40 -1.48
N GLY A 160 -18.15 -11.11 -1.72
CA GLY A 160 -18.72 -10.20 -0.73
C GLY A 160 -17.75 -9.76 0.38
N LEU A 161 -18.26 -8.92 1.28
CA LEU A 161 -17.45 -8.32 2.35
C LEU A 161 -16.81 -9.38 3.28
N LYS A 162 -17.47 -10.52 3.48
CA LYS A 162 -16.95 -11.60 4.35
C LYS A 162 -15.64 -12.19 3.82
N VAL A 163 -15.54 -12.38 2.51
CA VAL A 163 -14.33 -12.90 1.85
C VAL A 163 -13.22 -11.86 1.90
N ALA A 164 -13.51 -10.61 1.49
CA ALA A 164 -12.55 -9.52 1.56
C ALA A 164 -12.04 -9.29 2.99
N ARG A 165 -12.92 -9.31 3.99
CA ARG A 165 -12.57 -9.18 5.41
C ARG A 165 -11.59 -10.26 5.84
N LYS A 166 -11.88 -11.53 5.55
CA LYS A 166 -11.00 -12.65 5.91
C LYS A 166 -9.60 -12.46 5.33
N PHE A 167 -9.51 -12.01 4.09
CA PHE A 167 -8.24 -11.73 3.44
C PHE A 167 -7.48 -10.57 4.09
N ILE A 168 -8.16 -9.43 4.33
CA ILE A 168 -7.58 -8.22 4.95
C ILE A 168 -7.10 -8.53 6.37
N GLU A 169 -7.91 -9.20 7.19
CA GLU A 169 -7.52 -9.60 8.54
C GLU A 169 -6.26 -10.45 8.51
N ALA A 170 -6.25 -11.55 7.74
CA ALA A 170 -5.15 -12.50 7.75
C ALA A 170 -3.83 -11.97 7.13
N ARG A 171 -3.90 -11.09 6.12
CA ARG A 171 -2.71 -10.67 5.34
C ARG A 171 -2.20 -9.29 5.71
N ILE A 172 -3.06 -8.40 6.20
CA ILE A 172 -2.73 -7.00 6.43
C ILE A 172 -2.73 -6.67 7.92
N ILE A 173 -3.75 -7.08 8.69
CA ILE A 173 -3.93 -6.66 10.08
C ILE A 173 -3.20 -7.58 11.06
N GLU A 174 -3.49 -8.89 11.03
CA GLU A 174 -2.96 -9.85 12.02
C GLU A 174 -1.43 -9.86 12.11
N PRO A 175 -0.67 -9.80 10.99
CA PRO A 175 0.78 -9.77 11.07
C PRO A 175 1.34 -8.52 11.76
N MET A 176 0.54 -7.45 11.87
CA MET A 176 0.95 -6.17 12.48
C MET A 176 0.46 -5.99 13.92
N LEU A 177 -0.34 -6.90 14.45
CA LEU A 177 -0.91 -6.77 15.78
C LEU A 177 0.13 -6.56 16.91
N PRO A 178 1.27 -7.27 16.91
CA PRO A 178 2.29 -7.05 17.95
C PRO A 178 2.79 -5.61 17.96
N GLU A 179 3.10 -5.06 16.77
CA GLU A 179 3.58 -3.70 16.62
C GLU A 179 2.50 -2.66 16.96
N LEU A 180 1.24 -2.93 16.60
CA LEU A 180 0.11 -2.07 16.95
C LEU A 180 -0.09 -1.98 18.46
N HIS A 181 -0.03 -3.11 19.17
CA HIS A 181 -0.12 -3.14 20.65
C HIS A 181 1.04 -2.38 21.29
N GLN A 182 2.26 -2.62 20.83
CA GLN A 182 3.44 -1.92 21.35
C GLN A 182 3.33 -0.41 21.15
N ALA A 183 2.86 0.05 20.00
CA ALA A 183 2.66 1.45 19.70
C ALA A 183 1.67 2.14 20.65
N LEU A 184 0.57 1.47 20.99
CA LEU A 184 -0.41 1.98 21.95
C LEU A 184 0.12 2.00 23.38
N LEU A 185 0.80 0.93 23.84
CA LEU A 185 1.35 0.84 25.17
C LEU A 185 2.46 1.87 25.44
N SER A 186 3.28 2.14 24.44
CA SER A 186 4.37 3.11 24.56
C SER A 186 3.90 4.57 24.51
N GLY A 187 2.63 4.83 24.26
CA GLY A 187 2.11 6.18 24.04
C GLY A 187 2.76 6.88 22.83
N HIS A 188 3.51 6.10 22.05
CA HIS A 188 4.27 6.58 20.92
C HIS A 188 3.41 6.60 19.68
N THR A 189 3.51 7.67 18.95
CA THR A 189 3.01 7.70 17.59
C THR A 189 3.63 6.51 16.85
N PHE A 190 2.81 5.70 16.19
CA PHE A 190 3.22 4.57 15.31
C PHE A 190 4.07 5.04 14.11
N SER A 191 4.61 6.22 14.22
CA SER A 191 5.49 6.89 13.27
C SER A 191 6.77 6.08 13.00
N GLY A 192 7.20 5.24 13.94
CA GLY A 192 8.40 4.44 13.80
C GLY A 192 8.34 3.36 12.73
N ALA A 193 7.24 2.65 12.58
CA ALA A 193 7.11 1.55 11.61
C ALA A 193 6.87 2.02 10.18
N ILE A 194 6.43 3.28 9.97
CA ILE A 194 5.97 3.75 8.66
C ILE A 194 6.78 4.91 8.09
N GLY A 195 7.83 5.33 8.80
CA GLY A 195 8.82 6.28 8.24
C GLY A 195 8.46 7.74 8.34
N ASP A 196 7.56 8.15 9.25
CA ASP A 196 7.41 9.55 9.64
C ASP A 196 7.91 9.82 11.06
N HIS A 197 9.17 9.43 11.30
CA HIS A 197 9.87 9.67 12.55
C HIS A 197 10.04 11.15 12.86
N LYS A 198 10.04 12.00 11.81
CA LYS A 198 10.14 13.46 12.00
C LYS A 198 8.91 14.02 12.68
N SER A 199 7.71 13.65 12.24
CA SER A 199 6.46 14.10 12.87
C SER A 199 6.33 13.55 14.29
N ALA A 200 6.72 12.28 14.54
CA ALA A 200 6.72 11.71 15.87
C ALA A 200 7.64 12.45 16.84
N LEU A 201 8.85 12.72 16.41
CA LEU A 201 9.82 13.47 17.23
C LEU A 201 9.29 14.89 17.52
N GLN A 202 8.73 15.55 16.51
CA GLN A 202 8.16 16.89 16.66
C GLN A 202 6.99 16.91 17.65
N GLU A 203 6.03 16.00 17.54
CA GLU A 203 4.90 15.87 18.46
C GLU A 203 5.37 15.60 19.90
N HIS A 204 6.36 14.69 20.06
CA HIS A 204 6.93 14.37 21.37
C HIS A 204 7.61 15.59 22.01
N LEU A 205 8.41 16.33 21.25
CA LEU A 205 9.09 17.52 21.73
C LEU A 205 8.10 18.64 22.09
N GLN A 206 7.05 18.81 21.31
CA GLN A 206 5.96 19.75 21.63
C GLN A 206 5.20 19.35 22.90
N ALA A 207 4.86 18.06 23.05
CA ALA A 207 4.17 17.56 24.23
C ALA A 207 5.00 17.67 25.52
N THR A 208 6.33 17.63 25.39
CA THR A 208 7.28 17.76 26.54
C THR A 208 7.77 19.19 26.73
N GLY A 209 7.36 20.15 25.90
CA GLY A 209 7.82 21.55 25.96
C GLY A 209 9.28 21.74 25.55
N ALA A 210 9.90 20.76 24.90
CA ALA A 210 11.32 20.76 24.51
C ALA A 210 11.61 21.50 23.17
N GLY A 211 10.63 22.21 22.62
CA GLY A 211 10.78 22.99 21.40
C GLY A 211 10.55 22.20 20.11
N GLN A 212 11.20 22.63 19.03
CA GLN A 212 11.10 21.97 17.71
C GLN A 212 12.46 21.36 17.29
N PRO A 213 12.45 20.22 16.58
CA PRO A 213 13.68 19.62 16.09
C PRO A 213 14.22 20.37 14.87
N GLU A 214 15.51 20.67 14.88
CA GLU A 214 16.25 21.21 13.75
C GLU A 214 17.07 20.10 13.08
N TYR A 215 17.03 20.00 11.73
CA TYR A 215 17.77 18.99 10.96
C TYR A 215 18.89 19.65 10.17
N VAL A 216 20.12 19.41 10.58
CA VAL A 216 21.33 20.01 10.00
C VAL A 216 22.04 18.96 9.15
N LEU A 217 22.30 19.28 7.87
CA LEU A 217 23.16 18.47 7.01
C LEU A 217 24.62 18.69 7.44
N THR A 218 25.24 17.67 8.06
CA THR A 218 26.62 17.76 8.59
C THR A 218 27.67 17.31 7.57
N ALA A 219 27.31 16.39 6.65
CA ALA A 219 28.21 15.94 5.58
C ALA A 219 27.43 15.44 4.36
N GLN A 220 28.07 15.52 3.20
CA GLN A 220 27.65 14.90 1.96
C GLN A 220 28.88 14.30 1.30
N SER A 221 28.82 13.02 0.91
CA SER A 221 29.94 12.28 0.31
C SER A 221 29.47 11.33 -0.78
N GLY A 222 30.43 10.81 -1.56
CA GLY A 222 30.18 9.86 -2.66
C GLY A 222 29.88 10.50 -4.03
N PRO A 223 30.06 9.73 -5.11
CA PRO A 223 29.73 10.14 -6.47
C PRO A 223 28.21 10.32 -6.65
N ASP A 224 27.79 11.04 -7.72
CA ASP A 224 26.40 11.43 -7.93
C ASP A 224 25.39 10.28 -7.88
N HIS A 225 25.77 9.09 -8.33
CA HIS A 225 24.93 7.89 -8.33
C HIS A 225 24.97 7.08 -7.01
N GLN A 226 25.86 7.46 -6.06
CA GLN A 226 26.02 6.82 -4.75
C GLN A 226 26.19 7.84 -3.63
N LYS A 227 25.54 9.00 -3.73
CA LYS A 227 25.59 10.04 -2.70
C LYS A 227 25.12 9.50 -1.35
N ARG A 228 25.87 9.87 -0.31
CA ARG A 228 25.53 9.68 1.09
C ARG A 228 25.35 11.04 1.76
N PHE A 229 24.32 11.15 2.58
CA PHE A 229 23.97 12.36 3.30
C PHE A 229 24.02 12.04 4.79
N ARG A 230 24.77 12.83 5.55
CA ARG A 230 24.78 12.73 7.01
C ARG A 230 23.99 13.90 7.59
N VAL A 231 23.00 13.60 8.44
CA VAL A 231 22.10 14.57 9.05
C VAL A 231 22.11 14.40 10.54
N GLN A 232 22.27 15.52 11.26
CA GLN A 232 22.16 15.61 12.71
C GLN A 232 20.85 16.30 13.09
N VAL A 233 20.12 15.74 14.05
CA VAL A 233 18.96 16.38 14.66
C VAL A 233 19.36 17.06 15.97
N ARG A 234 18.90 18.31 16.15
CA ARG A 234 19.21 19.17 17.30
C ARG A 234 17.91 19.73 17.90
N ILE A 235 17.96 20.09 19.17
CA ILE A 235 16.92 20.87 19.84
C ILE A 235 17.57 22.07 20.57
N SER A 236 16.77 23.12 20.81
CA SER A 236 17.19 24.22 21.67
C SER A 236 17.41 23.72 23.10
N ASP A 237 18.45 24.18 23.76
CA ASP A 237 18.78 23.84 25.18
C ASP A 237 18.11 24.82 26.17
N GLY A 238 17.32 25.78 25.70
CA GLY A 238 16.65 26.78 26.52
C GLY A 238 17.54 27.97 26.95
N ASN A 239 18.88 27.87 26.77
CA ASN A 239 19.86 28.89 27.11
C ASN A 239 20.45 29.58 25.88
N GLY A 240 19.82 29.46 24.73
CA GLY A 240 20.29 30.00 23.46
C GLY A 240 21.30 29.10 22.72
N GLY A 241 21.63 27.94 23.27
CA GLY A 241 22.40 26.89 22.64
C GLY A 241 21.54 25.80 21.97
N THR A 242 22.21 24.84 21.33
CA THR A 242 21.56 23.68 20.74
C THR A 242 22.21 22.39 21.20
N ARG A 243 21.40 21.41 21.59
CA ARG A 243 21.86 20.06 21.97
C ARG A 243 21.60 19.11 20.80
N ALA A 244 22.64 18.37 20.38
CA ALA A 244 22.49 17.30 19.41
C ALA A 244 21.85 16.07 20.08
N LEU A 245 20.77 15.54 19.44
CA LEU A 245 20.06 14.35 19.90
C LEU A 245 20.58 13.08 19.24
N ALA A 246 20.71 13.10 17.91
CA ALA A 246 21.19 11.97 17.12
C ALA A 246 21.77 12.43 15.78
N GLU A 247 22.53 11.55 15.14
CA GLU A 247 23.06 11.73 13.79
C GLU A 247 22.92 10.43 13.01
N SER A 248 22.62 10.51 11.72
CA SER A 248 22.45 9.34 10.87
C SER A 248 22.85 9.62 9.42
N GLU A 249 23.12 8.54 8.68
CA GLU A 249 23.41 8.57 7.24
C GLU A 249 22.29 7.94 6.43
N GLY A 250 22.13 8.40 5.18
CA GLY A 250 21.18 7.83 4.23
C GLY A 250 21.59 8.11 2.78
N THR A 251 21.01 7.36 1.86
CA THR A 251 21.21 7.55 0.42
C THR A 251 20.46 8.77 -0.13
N THR A 252 19.51 9.30 0.64
CA THR A 252 18.83 10.58 0.38
C THR A 252 18.80 11.42 1.65
N LYS A 253 18.72 12.75 1.51
CA LYS A 253 18.54 13.67 2.65
C LYS A 253 17.32 13.29 3.49
N LYS A 254 16.20 12.94 2.82
CA LYS A 254 14.96 12.53 3.49
C LYS A 254 15.15 11.27 4.34
N GLN A 255 15.85 10.27 3.80
CA GLN A 255 16.13 9.02 4.53
C GLN A 255 17.03 9.28 5.75
N ALA A 256 18.11 10.06 5.59
CA ALA A 256 18.99 10.44 6.69
C ALA A 256 18.22 11.22 7.78
N GLN A 257 17.35 12.17 7.41
CA GLN A 257 16.53 12.91 8.37
C GLN A 257 15.55 12.01 9.13
N GLN A 258 14.89 11.07 8.46
CA GLN A 258 13.98 10.14 9.12
C GLN A 258 14.69 9.22 10.10
N GLU A 259 15.85 8.70 9.72
CA GLU A 259 16.62 7.81 10.60
C GLU A 259 17.23 8.57 11.79
N ALA A 260 17.74 9.80 11.59
CA ALA A 260 18.18 10.64 12.69
C ALA A 260 17.03 10.99 13.65
N ALA A 261 15.82 11.25 13.13
CA ALA A 261 14.63 11.48 13.94
C ALA A 261 14.26 10.24 14.77
N ARG A 262 14.32 9.04 14.19
CA ARG A 262 14.08 7.78 14.89
C ARG A 262 15.04 7.62 16.07
N MET A 263 16.34 7.72 15.80
CA MET A 263 17.36 7.57 16.83
C MET A 263 17.24 8.61 17.96
N ALA A 264 16.90 9.86 17.61
CA ALA A 264 16.65 10.92 18.59
C ALA A 264 15.45 10.62 19.47
N PHE A 265 14.38 10.13 18.87
CA PHE A 265 13.16 9.77 19.56
C PHE A 265 13.41 8.61 20.55
N ASP A 266 14.03 7.52 20.09
CA ASP A 266 14.39 6.37 20.92
C ASP A 266 15.23 6.79 22.14
N ARG A 267 16.20 7.68 21.92
CA ARG A 267 17.04 8.21 22.98
C ARG A 267 16.26 9.01 24.03
N LEU A 268 15.36 9.92 23.60
CA LEU A 268 14.56 10.73 24.54
C LEU A 268 13.64 9.86 25.40
N LEU A 269 13.16 8.77 24.85
CA LEU A 269 12.33 7.82 25.58
C LEU A 269 13.13 7.08 26.64
N HIS A 270 14.33 6.65 26.30
CA HIS A 270 15.22 5.96 27.23
C HIS A 270 15.61 6.89 28.39
N GLU A 271 16.01 8.12 28.09
CA GLU A 271 16.31 9.16 29.10
C GLU A 271 15.10 9.40 30.05
N ARG A 272 13.87 9.36 29.54
CA ARG A 272 12.66 9.52 30.35
C ARG A 272 12.39 8.31 31.24
N SER A 273 12.56 7.09 30.75
CA SER A 273 12.40 5.87 31.54
C SER A 273 13.38 5.82 32.70
N GLU A 274 14.67 6.11 32.45
CA GLU A 274 15.69 6.18 33.49
C GLU A 274 15.40 7.28 34.53
N ALA A 275 14.84 8.41 34.09
CA ALA A 275 14.48 9.49 35.00
C ALA A 275 13.32 9.14 35.95
N LEU A 276 12.39 8.30 35.46
CA LEU A 276 11.27 7.78 36.26
C LEU A 276 11.76 6.75 37.29
N GLU A 277 12.64 5.83 36.89
CA GLU A 277 13.20 4.81 37.77
C GLU A 277 14.07 5.41 38.91
N ARG A 278 14.73 6.56 38.69
CA ARG A 278 15.52 7.27 39.72
C ARG A 278 14.64 8.04 40.72
N ARG A 279 13.33 8.17 40.47
CA ARG A 279 12.38 8.88 41.34
C ARG A 279 11.51 7.94 42.20
N THR A 280 11.59 6.65 41.92
CA THR A 280 10.97 5.56 42.71
C THR A 280 12.01 4.93 43.61
#